data_ad66f70244d0aee354006328a0f19980
#
_entry.id   ad66f70244d0aee354006328a0f19980
#
_cell.length_a   1.000
_cell.length_b   1.000
_cell.length_c   1.000
_cell.angle_alpha   90.00
_cell.angle_beta   90.00
_cell.angle_gamma   90.00
#
_symmetry.space_group_name_H-M   'P 1'
#
loop_
_entity.id
_entity.type
_entity.pdbx_description
1 polymer ?
#
loop_
_entity_poly.entity_id
_entity_poly.type
_entity_poly.pdbx_seq_one_letter_code
_entity_poly.pdbx_strand_id
1 'polypeptide(L)'
;MANCKVIAVTNQKGGVGKTTTTANLGIGLAQQNKRVLLIDADAQGSLTLSLGYPKPDELPVTLTDIMQNVINDTPIPDGCGILHHGEGVDLLPANIELSGMEIRLINAMSRESVLRTYINAVKPHYDYILIDCMPSLGMMPINSLAAADSVIIPSQPSFLSAKGLDLLMQSIAKVKRQINPKLKIDGILFTMVDSRTNEAKEIIASLRAHYGEKIRVFGTEIPFSVRAAETSGRGKSIFAHDKNGKVAAAYRSLTKEVLELERKTERFRVDAAR
;
A
#
# COMPACT_ATOMS: atom_id res chain seq x y z
N MET A 1 4.28 -15.56 -18.38
CA MET A 1 4.93 -15.06 -17.18
C MET A 1 3.84 -14.52 -16.26
N ALA A 2 3.82 -14.89 -14.98
CA ALA A 2 2.87 -14.32 -14.02
C ALA A 2 3.10 -12.80 -13.98
N ASN A 3 2.01 -12.04 -14.08
CA ASN A 3 2.08 -10.59 -14.16
C ASN A 3 2.09 -10.06 -12.73
N CYS A 4 3.21 -9.54 -12.23
CA CYS A 4 3.32 -8.95 -10.90
C CYS A 4 2.33 -7.78 -10.78
N LYS A 5 1.52 -7.76 -9.74
CA LYS A 5 0.58 -6.69 -9.42
C LYS A 5 1.19 -5.71 -8.42
N VAL A 6 1.26 -4.44 -8.78
CA VAL A 6 1.73 -3.37 -7.89
C VAL A 6 0.54 -2.59 -7.33
N ILE A 7 0.42 -2.55 -6.00
CA ILE A 7 -0.70 -1.91 -5.29
C ILE A 7 -0.14 -0.80 -4.39
N ALA A 8 -0.55 0.45 -4.60
CA ALA A 8 -0.28 1.53 -3.66
C ALA A 8 -1.38 1.58 -2.59
N VAL A 9 -0.99 1.57 -1.31
CA VAL A 9 -1.90 1.76 -0.19
C VAL A 9 -1.77 3.21 0.28
N THR A 10 -2.74 4.05 -0.06
CA THR A 10 -2.60 5.49 0.11
C THR A 10 -3.85 6.15 0.69
N ASN A 11 -3.62 7.16 1.52
CA ASN A 11 -4.60 8.17 1.95
C ASN A 11 -3.83 9.38 2.48
N GLN A 12 -4.32 10.58 2.23
CA GLN A 12 -3.74 11.84 2.73
C GLN A 12 -3.87 11.98 4.25
N LYS A 13 -4.88 11.35 4.85
CA LYS A 13 -5.10 11.38 6.29
C LYS A 13 -4.12 10.43 6.99
N GLY A 14 -3.44 10.93 8.01
CA GLY A 14 -2.66 10.10 8.93
C GLY A 14 -3.54 9.19 9.79
N GLY A 15 -2.99 8.07 10.26
CA GLY A 15 -3.67 7.20 11.23
C GLY A 15 -4.87 6.41 10.70
N VAL A 16 -5.08 6.31 9.38
CA VAL A 16 -6.20 5.54 8.78
C VAL A 16 -5.87 4.07 8.54
N GLY A 17 -4.75 3.56 9.05
CA GLY A 17 -4.37 2.15 8.93
C GLY A 17 -3.74 1.77 7.59
N LYS A 18 -3.07 2.69 6.89
CA LYS A 18 -2.30 2.38 5.67
C LYS A 18 -1.25 1.30 5.94
N THR A 19 -0.33 1.57 6.83
CA THR A 19 0.76 0.67 7.22
C THR A 19 0.25 -0.69 7.71
N THR A 20 -0.75 -0.67 8.61
CA THR A 20 -1.38 -1.90 9.11
C THR A 20 -2.02 -2.71 7.97
N THR A 21 -2.65 -2.03 7.00
CA THR A 21 -3.24 -2.69 5.84
C THR A 21 -2.16 -3.26 4.93
N THR A 22 -1.10 -2.49 4.64
CA THR A 22 0.03 -2.94 3.80
C THR A 22 0.68 -4.19 4.39
N ALA A 23 1.04 -4.18 5.67
CA ALA A 23 1.66 -5.30 6.35
C ALA A 23 0.75 -6.54 6.36
N ASN A 24 -0.49 -6.40 6.82
CA ASN A 24 -1.37 -7.55 7.00
C ASN A 24 -1.95 -8.09 5.67
N LEU A 25 -2.22 -7.24 4.68
CA LEU A 25 -2.59 -7.71 3.35
C LEU A 25 -1.42 -8.44 2.68
N GLY A 26 -0.20 -7.89 2.77
CA GLY A 26 0.99 -8.54 2.21
C GLY A 26 1.26 -9.91 2.82
N ILE A 27 1.25 -10.01 4.15
CA ILE A 27 1.41 -11.29 4.84
C ILE A 27 0.23 -12.24 4.53
N GLY A 28 -1.01 -11.71 4.43
CA GLY A 28 -2.16 -12.49 4.00
C GLY A 28 -2.00 -13.08 2.59
N LEU A 29 -1.41 -12.33 1.65
CA LEU A 29 -1.09 -12.82 0.30
C LEU A 29 0.03 -13.87 0.34
N ALA A 30 1.07 -13.67 1.16
CA ALA A 30 2.14 -14.64 1.34
C ALA A 30 1.60 -15.98 1.92
N GLN A 31 0.65 -15.94 2.84
CA GLN A 31 -0.07 -17.13 3.34
C GLN A 31 -0.90 -17.84 2.25
N GLN A 32 -1.14 -17.19 1.11
CA GLN A 32 -1.74 -17.80 -0.09
C GLN A 32 -0.69 -18.18 -1.15
N ASN A 33 0.56 -18.43 -0.69
CA ASN A 33 1.71 -18.84 -1.52
C ASN A 33 2.06 -17.80 -2.63
N LYS A 34 1.87 -16.51 -2.36
CA LYS A 34 2.31 -15.43 -3.25
C LYS A 34 3.67 -14.90 -2.80
N ARG A 35 4.56 -14.63 -3.74
CA ARG A 35 5.81 -13.92 -3.49
C ARG A 35 5.48 -12.43 -3.38
N VAL A 36 5.74 -11.83 -2.23
CA VAL A 36 5.28 -10.47 -1.91
C VAL A 36 6.45 -9.61 -1.48
N LEU A 37 6.61 -8.45 -2.14
CA LEU A 37 7.48 -7.37 -1.68
C LEU A 37 6.63 -6.26 -1.07
N LEU A 38 6.99 -5.83 0.11
CA LEU A 38 6.46 -4.64 0.75
C LEU A 38 7.49 -3.51 0.61
N ILE A 39 7.05 -2.32 0.20
CA ILE A 39 7.91 -1.14 0.09
C ILE A 39 7.40 -0.10 1.07
N ASP A 40 8.23 0.28 2.02
CA ASP A 40 7.97 1.40 2.92
C ASP A 40 8.32 2.70 2.19
N ALA A 41 7.32 3.50 1.84
CA ALA A 41 7.49 4.78 1.17
C ALA A 41 7.08 5.97 2.08
N ASP A 42 7.23 5.79 3.40
CA ASP A 42 7.06 6.82 4.41
C ASP A 42 8.37 7.03 5.19
N ALA A 43 8.85 8.26 5.26
CA ALA A 43 10.06 8.64 6.00
C ALA A 43 9.97 8.32 7.51
N GLN A 44 8.75 8.10 8.03
CA GLN A 44 8.58 7.64 9.41
C GLN A 44 9.00 6.17 9.62
N GLY A 45 9.26 5.40 8.55
CA GLY A 45 9.67 4.01 8.64
C GLY A 45 8.64 3.12 9.35
N SER A 46 7.36 3.48 9.30
CA SER A 46 6.32 2.83 10.10
C SER A 46 6.08 1.37 9.70
N LEU A 47 6.17 1.05 8.43
CA LEU A 47 6.07 -0.33 7.95
C LEU A 47 7.30 -1.14 8.36
N THR A 48 8.47 -0.54 8.25
CA THR A 48 9.76 -1.10 8.66
C THR A 48 9.75 -1.47 10.16
N LEU A 49 9.31 -0.54 11.01
CA LEU A 49 9.12 -0.76 12.44
C LEU A 49 8.10 -1.88 12.72
N SER A 50 6.95 -1.84 12.03
CA SER A 50 5.86 -2.81 12.22
C SER A 50 6.24 -4.25 11.84
N LEU A 51 7.27 -4.42 11.02
CA LEU A 51 7.83 -5.71 10.62
C LEU A 51 9.06 -6.11 11.46
N GLY A 52 9.29 -5.47 12.60
CA GLY A 52 10.29 -5.90 13.58
C GLY A 52 11.71 -5.40 13.34
N TYR A 53 11.87 -4.33 12.60
CA TYR A 53 13.14 -3.62 12.44
C TYR A 53 13.11 -2.33 13.27
N PRO A 54 13.49 -2.37 14.57
CA PRO A 54 13.24 -1.28 15.52
C PRO A 54 14.14 -0.06 15.32
N LYS A 55 15.17 -0.18 14.48
CA LYS A 55 16.15 0.86 14.22
C LYS A 55 16.33 1.08 12.72
N PRO A 56 15.33 1.68 12.04
CA PRO A 56 15.38 1.88 10.58
C PRO A 56 16.59 2.72 10.14
N ASP A 57 17.04 3.68 10.98
CA ASP A 57 18.15 4.57 10.66
C ASP A 57 19.53 3.88 10.73
N GLU A 58 19.62 2.69 11.33
CA GLU A 58 20.84 1.87 11.34
C GLU A 58 20.91 0.87 10.17
N LEU A 59 19.87 0.80 9.32
CA LEU A 59 19.86 -0.10 8.17
C LEU A 59 20.83 0.39 7.08
N PRO A 60 21.63 -0.51 6.51
CA PRO A 60 22.69 -0.12 5.57
C PRO A 60 22.19 0.36 4.21
N VAL A 61 21.03 -0.11 3.78
CA VAL A 61 20.39 0.26 2.52
C VAL A 61 18.89 0.38 2.71
N THR A 62 18.34 1.50 2.26
CA THR A 62 16.91 1.81 2.34
C THR A 62 16.35 2.24 0.98
N LEU A 63 15.06 2.52 0.90
CA LEU A 63 14.44 3.07 -0.30
C LEU A 63 15.11 4.36 -0.78
N THR A 64 15.67 5.16 0.14
CA THR A 64 16.41 6.39 -0.19
C THR A 64 17.61 6.08 -1.08
N ASP A 65 18.42 5.08 -0.71
CA ASP A 65 19.63 4.68 -1.45
C ASP A 65 19.27 4.12 -2.83
N ILE A 66 18.23 3.29 -2.85
CA ILE A 66 17.72 2.70 -4.09
C ILE A 66 17.26 3.80 -5.07
N MET A 67 16.45 4.75 -4.60
CA MET A 67 15.99 5.86 -5.44
C MET A 67 17.13 6.78 -5.87
N GLN A 68 18.10 7.03 -5.00
CA GLN A 68 19.29 7.81 -5.34
C GLN A 68 20.12 7.13 -6.43
N ASN A 69 20.28 5.81 -6.36
CA ASN A 69 21.00 5.05 -7.38
C ASN A 69 20.27 5.13 -8.73
N VAL A 70 18.93 5.05 -8.75
CA VAL A 70 18.16 5.25 -9.98
C VAL A 70 18.33 6.66 -10.55
N ILE A 71 18.35 7.70 -9.71
CA ILE A 71 18.55 9.09 -10.15
C ILE A 71 19.95 9.27 -10.76
N ASN A 72 20.95 8.59 -10.22
CA ASN A 72 22.34 8.69 -10.66
C ASN A 72 22.71 7.68 -11.75
N ASP A 73 21.76 6.91 -12.29
CA ASP A 73 22.01 5.81 -13.23
C ASP A 73 23.06 4.79 -12.72
N THR A 74 23.13 4.62 -11.38
CA THR A 74 24.04 3.67 -10.72
C THR A 74 23.40 2.28 -10.72
N PRO A 75 24.10 1.21 -11.16
CA PRO A 75 23.57 -0.14 -11.12
C PRO A 75 23.19 -0.57 -9.70
N ILE A 76 22.01 -1.20 -9.56
CA ILE A 76 21.50 -1.73 -8.31
C ILE A 76 21.65 -3.26 -8.37
N PRO A 77 22.48 -3.89 -7.51
CA PRO A 77 22.57 -5.34 -7.45
C PRO A 77 21.23 -6.01 -7.11
N ASP A 78 21.03 -7.23 -7.62
CA ASP A 78 19.84 -8.01 -7.29
C ASP A 78 19.73 -8.23 -5.77
N GLY A 79 18.53 -8.01 -5.23
CA GLY A 79 18.26 -8.14 -3.80
C GLY A 79 18.83 -7.03 -2.92
N CYS A 80 19.46 -6.01 -3.49
CA CYS A 80 20.03 -4.89 -2.72
C CYS A 80 18.94 -4.19 -1.90
N GLY A 81 19.15 -4.06 -0.57
CA GLY A 81 18.25 -3.44 0.36
C GLY A 81 16.99 -4.26 0.72
N ILE A 82 16.85 -5.47 0.18
CA ILE A 82 15.70 -6.34 0.49
C ILE A 82 15.96 -7.10 1.79
N LEU A 83 15.03 -6.99 2.73
CA LEU A 83 15.01 -7.70 4.00
C LEU A 83 13.95 -8.81 3.95
N HIS A 84 14.31 -10.01 4.40
CA HIS A 84 13.38 -11.16 4.43
C HIS A 84 12.70 -11.25 5.79
N HIS A 85 11.37 -11.20 5.82
CA HIS A 85 10.59 -11.30 7.04
C HIS A 85 10.12 -12.73 7.29
N GLY A 86 10.15 -13.16 8.56
CA GLY A 86 9.80 -14.53 8.95
C GLY A 86 8.36 -14.99 8.65
N GLU A 87 7.44 -14.06 8.36
CA GLU A 87 6.07 -14.36 7.93
C GLU A 87 5.93 -14.44 6.39
N GLY A 88 7.04 -14.59 5.65
CA GLY A 88 7.06 -14.93 4.23
C GLY A 88 6.89 -13.75 3.26
N VAL A 89 7.15 -12.53 3.70
CA VAL A 89 7.21 -11.34 2.84
C VAL A 89 8.61 -10.77 2.82
N ASP A 90 8.96 -10.10 1.73
CA ASP A 90 10.14 -9.28 1.61
C ASP A 90 9.81 -7.81 1.88
N LEU A 91 10.77 -7.06 2.40
CA LEU A 91 10.63 -5.64 2.72
C LEU A 91 11.76 -4.84 2.09
N LEU A 92 11.44 -3.78 1.37
CA LEU A 92 12.33 -2.66 1.11
C LEU A 92 12.05 -1.58 2.17
N PRO A 93 12.96 -1.36 3.12
CA PRO A 93 12.74 -0.48 4.25
C PRO A 93 12.88 1.00 3.89
N ALA A 94 12.31 1.87 4.73
CA ALA A 94 12.59 3.30 4.73
C ALA A 94 13.07 3.77 6.10
N ASN A 95 13.69 4.94 6.10
CA ASN A 95 14.10 5.66 7.29
C ASN A 95 13.91 7.17 7.11
N ILE A 96 14.34 7.96 8.08
CA ILE A 96 14.16 9.43 8.07
C ILE A 96 14.81 10.12 6.87
N GLU A 97 15.84 9.53 6.27
CA GLU A 97 16.53 10.09 5.09
C GLU A 97 15.62 10.22 3.87
N LEU A 98 14.54 9.41 3.81
CA LEU A 98 13.55 9.49 2.74
C LEU A 98 12.86 10.87 2.69
N SER A 99 12.82 11.62 3.80
CA SER A 99 12.31 13.00 3.82
C SER A 99 13.09 13.94 2.91
N GLY A 100 14.40 13.69 2.74
CA GLY A 100 15.26 14.45 1.83
C GLY A 100 15.02 14.12 0.34
N MET A 101 14.37 12.99 0.03
CA MET A 101 14.12 12.55 -1.33
C MET A 101 13.15 13.49 -2.07
N GLU A 102 12.21 14.12 -1.37
CA GLU A 102 11.33 15.13 -1.96
C GLU A 102 12.11 16.25 -2.66
N ILE A 103 13.19 16.73 -2.03
CA ILE A 103 14.05 17.80 -2.57
C ILE A 103 14.89 17.27 -3.74
N ARG A 104 15.46 16.05 -3.60
CA ARG A 104 16.29 15.43 -4.64
C ARG A 104 15.49 15.19 -5.93
N LEU A 105 14.25 14.76 -5.80
CA LEU A 105 13.34 14.52 -6.92
C LEU A 105 13.00 15.80 -7.70
N ILE A 106 13.00 17.00 -7.07
CA ILE A 106 12.69 18.25 -7.76
C ILE A 106 13.59 18.46 -8.99
N ASN A 107 14.87 18.12 -8.86
CA ASN A 107 15.88 18.32 -9.90
C ASN A 107 16.15 17.07 -10.74
N ALA A 108 15.51 15.94 -10.45
CA ALA A 108 15.73 14.70 -11.17
C ALA A 108 14.97 14.69 -12.51
N MET A 109 15.60 14.14 -13.54
CA MET A 109 14.91 13.83 -14.81
C MET A 109 13.88 12.73 -14.57
N SER A 110 12.71 12.84 -15.21
CA SER A 110 11.61 11.87 -15.06
C SER A 110 11.26 11.59 -13.60
N ARG A 111 11.35 12.60 -12.77
CA ARG A 111 11.22 12.57 -11.29
C ARG A 111 9.99 11.81 -10.77
N GLU A 112 8.92 11.75 -11.55
CA GLU A 112 7.68 11.02 -11.20
C GLU A 112 7.81 9.50 -11.40
N SER A 113 8.88 9.04 -12.07
CA SER A 113 9.05 7.65 -12.50
C SER A 113 10.22 6.93 -11.83
N VAL A 114 10.94 7.56 -10.93
CA VAL A 114 12.12 6.99 -10.28
C VAL A 114 11.79 5.66 -9.59
N LEU A 115 10.75 5.63 -8.75
CA LEU A 115 10.33 4.40 -8.10
C LEU A 115 9.82 3.35 -9.10
N ARG A 116 9.14 3.76 -10.17
CA ARG A 116 8.68 2.85 -11.22
C ARG A 116 9.84 2.16 -11.94
N THR A 117 10.95 2.87 -12.16
CA THR A 117 12.16 2.29 -12.76
C THR A 117 12.68 1.14 -11.91
N TYR A 118 12.84 1.33 -10.61
CA TYR A 118 13.25 0.25 -9.70
C TYR A 118 12.23 -0.90 -9.66
N ILE A 119 10.95 -0.59 -9.48
CA ILE A 119 9.90 -1.61 -9.41
C ILE A 119 9.88 -2.48 -10.67
N ASN A 120 10.07 -1.91 -11.85
CA ASN A 120 10.12 -2.67 -13.10
C ASN A 120 11.28 -3.68 -13.13
N ALA A 121 12.42 -3.38 -12.50
CA ALA A 121 13.54 -4.31 -12.40
C ALA A 121 13.24 -5.49 -11.46
N VAL A 122 12.54 -5.26 -10.33
CA VAL A 122 12.27 -6.31 -9.34
C VAL A 122 10.96 -7.08 -9.59
N LYS A 123 10.03 -6.55 -10.40
CA LYS A 123 8.76 -7.21 -10.74
C LYS A 123 8.85 -8.69 -11.12
N PRO A 124 9.87 -9.17 -11.87
CA PRO A 124 9.95 -10.59 -12.24
C PRO A 124 10.07 -11.56 -11.06
N HIS A 125 10.50 -11.07 -9.91
CA HIS A 125 10.73 -11.89 -8.72
C HIS A 125 9.48 -12.04 -7.84
N TYR A 126 8.45 -11.20 -8.04
CA TYR A 126 7.28 -11.12 -7.18
C TYR A 126 5.96 -11.33 -7.91
N ASP A 127 4.95 -11.79 -7.19
CA ASP A 127 3.57 -11.86 -7.67
C ASP A 127 2.81 -10.58 -7.27
N TYR A 128 3.18 -9.99 -6.12
CA TYR A 128 2.63 -8.73 -5.61
C TYR A 128 3.73 -7.82 -5.07
N ILE A 129 3.58 -6.52 -5.31
CA ILE A 129 4.35 -5.46 -4.66
C ILE A 129 3.34 -4.51 -4.02
N LEU A 130 3.42 -4.29 -2.70
CA LEU A 130 2.58 -3.34 -1.99
C LEU A 130 3.44 -2.15 -1.54
N ILE A 131 2.97 -0.94 -1.81
CA ILE A 131 3.68 0.29 -1.44
C ILE A 131 2.88 0.98 -0.33
N ASP A 132 3.48 1.12 0.86
CA ASP A 132 2.93 1.90 1.97
C ASP A 132 3.25 3.38 1.77
N CYS A 133 2.25 4.18 1.43
CA CYS A 133 2.45 5.57 1.07
C CYS A 133 2.36 6.50 2.28
N MET A 134 3.23 7.50 2.34
CA MET A 134 3.15 8.58 3.33
C MET A 134 1.84 9.40 3.19
N PRO A 135 1.34 10.03 4.28
CA PRO A 135 0.12 10.83 4.27
C PRO A 135 0.39 12.24 3.72
N SER A 136 0.73 12.37 2.45
CA SER A 136 1.02 13.64 1.80
C SER A 136 0.56 13.65 0.33
N LEU A 137 0.74 14.79 -0.35
CA LEU A 137 0.52 14.98 -1.77
C LEU A 137 1.82 15.33 -2.52
N GLY A 138 2.96 15.05 -1.90
CA GLY A 138 4.28 15.36 -2.45
C GLY A 138 4.74 14.40 -3.56
N MET A 139 6.03 14.48 -3.89
CA MET A 139 6.62 13.68 -4.97
C MET A 139 6.69 12.19 -4.65
N MET A 140 6.83 11.80 -3.37
CA MET A 140 6.87 10.39 -2.98
C MET A 140 5.53 9.66 -3.24
N PRO A 141 4.34 10.17 -2.82
CA PRO A 141 3.06 9.59 -3.24
C PRO A 141 2.85 9.60 -4.75
N ILE A 142 3.31 10.64 -5.47
CA ILE A 142 3.23 10.66 -6.94
C ILE A 142 4.07 9.52 -7.54
N ASN A 143 5.29 9.28 -7.05
CA ASN A 143 6.12 8.15 -7.47
C ASN A 143 5.46 6.80 -7.19
N SER A 144 4.84 6.64 -6.02
CA SER A 144 4.10 5.43 -5.67
C SER A 144 2.92 5.19 -6.62
N LEU A 145 2.12 6.21 -6.91
CA LEU A 145 1.00 6.13 -7.85
C LEU A 145 1.46 5.94 -9.31
N ALA A 146 2.60 6.54 -9.69
CA ALA A 146 3.19 6.36 -11.02
C ALA A 146 3.66 4.92 -11.25
N ALA A 147 4.14 4.25 -10.20
CA ALA A 147 4.63 2.88 -10.25
C ALA A 147 3.51 1.83 -10.10
N ALA A 148 2.38 2.18 -9.49
CA ALA A 148 1.31 1.25 -9.16
C ALA A 148 0.43 0.88 -10.36
N ASP A 149 -0.06 -0.36 -10.38
CA ASP A 149 -1.14 -0.80 -11.26
C ASP A 149 -2.51 -0.40 -10.68
N SER A 150 -2.60 -0.37 -9.35
CA SER A 150 -3.84 0.01 -8.67
C SER A 150 -3.61 0.59 -7.27
N VAL A 151 -4.70 1.13 -6.71
CA VAL A 151 -4.72 1.79 -5.42
C VAL A 151 -5.76 1.16 -4.51
N ILE A 152 -5.39 0.86 -3.26
CA ILE A 152 -6.31 0.59 -2.15
C ILE A 152 -6.30 1.82 -1.25
N ILE A 153 -7.49 2.28 -0.84
CA ILE A 153 -7.66 3.49 -0.06
C ILE A 153 -8.25 3.15 1.31
N PRO A 154 -7.42 2.92 2.34
CA PRO A 154 -7.91 2.77 3.71
C PRO A 154 -8.54 4.09 4.18
N SER A 155 -9.73 4.01 4.76
CA SER A 155 -10.46 5.18 5.25
C SER A 155 -11.24 4.83 6.52
N GLN A 156 -11.14 5.69 7.53
CA GLN A 156 -12.02 5.59 8.70
C GLN A 156 -13.41 6.12 8.36
N PRO A 157 -14.49 5.54 8.92
CA PRO A 157 -15.83 6.08 8.77
C PRO A 157 -15.99 7.32 9.66
N SER A 158 -15.55 8.48 9.17
CA SER A 158 -15.70 9.76 9.85
C SER A 158 -16.01 10.87 8.83
N PHE A 159 -16.72 11.90 9.25
CA PHE A 159 -17.11 13.03 8.41
C PHE A 159 -15.89 13.72 7.73
N LEU A 160 -14.79 13.90 8.48
CA LEU A 160 -13.57 14.51 7.96
C LEU A 160 -12.88 13.61 6.93
N SER A 161 -13.08 12.31 6.97
CA SER A 161 -12.51 11.38 6.00
C SER A 161 -13.14 11.52 4.63
N ALA A 162 -14.43 11.85 4.54
CA ALA A 162 -15.12 12.06 3.26
C ALA A 162 -14.49 13.20 2.46
N LYS A 163 -14.26 14.36 3.10
CA LYS A 163 -13.61 15.51 2.44
C LYS A 163 -12.17 15.21 1.99
N GLY A 164 -11.41 14.47 2.79
CA GLY A 164 -10.04 14.03 2.42
C GLY A 164 -10.03 13.06 1.25
N LEU A 165 -11.07 12.23 1.13
CA LEU A 165 -11.23 11.29 0.02
C LEU A 165 -11.37 12.02 -1.33
N ASP A 166 -12.17 13.08 -1.39
CA ASP A 166 -12.34 13.86 -2.63
C ASP A 166 -11.03 14.47 -3.13
N LEU A 167 -10.22 15.02 -2.22
CA LEU A 167 -8.90 15.56 -2.57
C LEU A 167 -7.95 14.47 -3.08
N LEU A 168 -7.97 13.31 -2.44
CA LEU A 168 -7.18 12.16 -2.89
C LEU A 168 -7.63 11.68 -4.28
N MET A 169 -8.94 11.59 -4.52
CA MET A 169 -9.50 11.21 -5.83
C MET A 169 -9.06 12.17 -6.94
N GLN A 170 -9.06 13.47 -6.66
CA GLN A 170 -8.56 14.48 -7.60
C GLN A 170 -7.08 14.27 -7.92
N SER A 171 -6.26 13.96 -6.92
CA SER A 171 -4.83 13.70 -7.09
C SER A 171 -4.59 12.42 -7.90
N ILE A 172 -5.29 11.33 -7.59
CA ILE A 172 -5.24 10.08 -8.36
C ILE A 172 -5.66 10.33 -9.82
N ALA A 173 -6.72 11.10 -10.04
CA ALA A 173 -7.19 11.45 -11.39
C ALA A 173 -6.15 12.26 -12.18
N LYS A 174 -5.42 13.19 -11.52
CA LYS A 174 -4.31 13.93 -12.16
C LYS A 174 -3.18 12.99 -12.55
N VAL A 175 -2.73 12.12 -11.62
CA VAL A 175 -1.68 11.13 -11.92
C VAL A 175 -2.12 10.19 -13.04
N LYS A 176 -3.35 9.69 -13.00
CA LYS A 176 -3.90 8.84 -14.07
C LYS A 176 -3.90 9.53 -15.42
N ARG A 177 -4.29 10.79 -15.50
CA ARG A 177 -4.36 11.53 -16.77
C ARG A 177 -2.99 11.87 -17.33
N GLN A 178 -2.00 12.21 -16.49
CA GLN A 178 -0.75 12.83 -16.91
C GLN A 178 0.45 11.89 -16.88
N ILE A 179 0.45 10.86 -15.98
CA ILE A 179 1.64 10.07 -15.66
C ILE A 179 1.39 8.57 -15.85
N ASN A 180 0.27 8.06 -15.33
CA ASN A 180 -0.04 6.63 -15.34
C ASN A 180 -1.49 6.37 -15.79
N PRO A 181 -1.77 6.38 -17.11
CA PRO A 181 -3.13 6.19 -17.64
C PRO A 181 -3.77 4.84 -17.27
N LYS A 182 -2.96 3.84 -16.92
CA LYS A 182 -3.41 2.49 -16.56
C LYS A 182 -3.80 2.35 -15.09
N LEU A 183 -3.51 3.36 -14.26
CA LEU A 183 -3.80 3.34 -12.83
C LEU A 183 -5.30 3.12 -12.58
N LYS A 184 -5.61 2.16 -11.71
CA LYS A 184 -6.99 1.84 -11.31
C LYS A 184 -7.16 2.06 -9.81
N ILE A 185 -8.40 2.19 -9.35
CA ILE A 185 -8.72 2.15 -7.92
C ILE A 185 -9.36 0.79 -7.66
N ASP A 186 -8.68 -0.07 -6.90
CA ASP A 186 -9.19 -1.39 -6.51
C ASP A 186 -10.35 -1.24 -5.50
N GLY A 187 -10.29 -0.21 -4.66
CA GLY A 187 -11.43 0.14 -3.80
C GLY A 187 -11.06 0.98 -2.57
N ILE A 188 -12.12 1.45 -1.91
CA ILE A 188 -12.07 2.06 -0.58
C ILE A 188 -12.24 0.95 0.44
N LEU A 189 -11.33 0.87 1.42
CA LEU A 189 -11.37 -0.07 2.53
C LEU A 189 -11.72 0.68 3.81
N PHE A 190 -12.86 0.37 4.42
CA PHE A 190 -13.16 0.93 5.73
C PHE A 190 -12.33 0.25 6.82
N THR A 191 -11.64 1.07 7.61
CA THR A 191 -10.75 0.65 8.69
C THR A 191 -11.17 1.24 10.02
N MET A 192 -10.79 0.58 11.12
CA MET A 192 -11.12 1.02 12.48
C MET A 192 -12.62 1.23 12.68
N VAL A 193 -13.43 0.35 12.07
CA VAL A 193 -14.89 0.44 12.14
C VAL A 193 -15.36 0.01 13.53
N ASP A 194 -16.06 0.91 14.24
CA ASP A 194 -16.84 0.53 15.41
C ASP A 194 -18.31 0.29 14.99
N SER A 195 -18.62 -0.96 14.71
CA SER A 195 -19.95 -1.38 14.25
C SER A 195 -21.08 -1.16 15.28
N ARG A 196 -20.75 -0.77 16.53
CA ARG A 196 -21.73 -0.48 17.60
C ARG A 196 -22.32 0.91 17.45
N THR A 197 -21.61 1.84 16.76
CA THR A 197 -22.06 3.22 16.60
C THR A 197 -22.95 3.38 15.37
N ASN A 198 -24.05 4.12 15.51
CA ASN A 198 -24.92 4.46 14.39
C ASN A 198 -24.22 5.43 13.43
N GLU A 199 -23.43 6.36 13.96
CA GLU A 199 -22.64 7.30 13.15
C GLU A 199 -21.76 6.58 12.13
N ALA A 200 -20.99 5.56 12.55
CA ALA A 200 -20.14 4.80 11.61
C ALA A 200 -20.98 4.13 10.51
N LYS A 201 -22.13 3.55 10.86
CA LYS A 201 -23.02 2.90 9.89
C LYS A 201 -23.59 3.90 8.88
N GLU A 202 -24.03 5.07 9.34
CA GLU A 202 -24.58 6.13 8.48
C GLU A 202 -23.53 6.69 7.53
N ILE A 203 -22.31 6.93 8.03
CA ILE A 203 -21.20 7.41 7.22
C ILE A 203 -20.80 6.37 6.17
N ILE A 204 -20.68 5.09 6.55
CA ILE A 204 -20.38 4.00 5.61
C ILE A 204 -21.47 3.91 4.54
N ALA A 205 -22.75 3.95 4.91
CA ALA A 205 -23.86 3.92 3.96
C ALA A 205 -23.81 5.13 3.00
N SER A 206 -23.56 6.33 3.52
CA SER A 206 -23.41 7.54 2.72
C SER A 206 -22.25 7.46 1.74
N LEU A 207 -21.07 6.99 2.19
CA LEU A 207 -19.88 6.83 1.33
C LEU A 207 -20.11 5.73 0.28
N ARG A 208 -20.77 4.63 0.63
CA ARG A 208 -21.16 3.59 -0.34
C ARG A 208 -22.12 4.12 -1.40
N ALA A 209 -23.10 4.94 -1.00
CA ALA A 209 -24.03 5.57 -1.94
C ALA A 209 -23.33 6.60 -2.85
N HIS A 210 -22.41 7.40 -2.30
CA HIS A 210 -21.73 8.46 -3.06
C HIS A 210 -20.69 7.91 -4.03
N TYR A 211 -19.88 6.93 -3.61
CA TYR A 211 -18.76 6.40 -4.41
C TYR A 211 -19.08 5.08 -5.09
N GLY A 212 -20.02 4.27 -4.56
CA GLY A 212 -20.22 2.87 -4.95
C GLY A 212 -20.57 2.64 -6.43
N GLU A 213 -21.16 3.63 -7.09
CA GLU A 213 -21.44 3.57 -8.54
C GLU A 213 -20.17 3.79 -9.40
N LYS A 214 -19.20 4.56 -8.89
CA LYS A 214 -17.99 4.97 -9.63
C LYS A 214 -16.74 4.23 -9.18
N ILE A 215 -16.67 3.87 -7.91
CA ILE A 215 -15.50 3.29 -7.26
C ILE A 215 -15.97 2.15 -6.36
N ARG A 216 -15.32 1.02 -6.48
CA ARG A 216 -15.60 -0.11 -5.59
C ARG A 216 -15.37 0.31 -4.13
N VAL A 217 -16.25 -0.11 -3.26
CA VAL A 217 -16.04 -0.17 -1.81
C VAL A 217 -15.92 -1.64 -1.43
N PHE A 218 -14.84 -2.02 -0.77
CA PHE A 218 -14.65 -3.40 -0.31
C PHE A 218 -15.82 -3.85 0.58
N GLY A 219 -16.22 -5.11 0.45
CA GLY A 219 -17.23 -5.73 1.32
C GLY A 219 -16.69 -5.91 2.73
N THR A 220 -15.39 -6.19 2.83
CA THR A 220 -14.67 -6.32 4.10
C THR A 220 -14.51 -4.97 4.77
N GLU A 221 -14.82 -4.92 6.07
CA GLU A 221 -14.54 -3.79 6.97
C GLU A 221 -13.56 -4.26 8.04
N ILE A 222 -12.49 -3.47 8.30
CA ILE A 222 -11.51 -3.78 9.35
C ILE A 222 -12.00 -3.17 10.67
N PRO A 223 -12.36 -3.98 11.66
CA PRO A 223 -12.88 -3.46 12.92
C PRO A 223 -11.81 -2.76 13.75
N PHE A 224 -12.22 -1.80 14.57
CA PHE A 224 -11.36 -1.21 15.59
C PHE A 224 -10.92 -2.27 16.59
N SER A 225 -9.62 -2.30 16.91
CA SER A 225 -9.06 -3.24 17.90
C SER A 225 -7.78 -2.68 18.52
N VAL A 226 -7.73 -2.69 19.83
CA VAL A 226 -6.52 -2.35 20.60
C VAL A 226 -5.38 -3.31 20.28
N ARG A 227 -5.69 -4.61 20.14
CA ARG A 227 -4.68 -5.63 19.78
C ARG A 227 -4.04 -5.38 18.42
N ALA A 228 -4.81 -4.85 17.46
CA ALA A 228 -4.25 -4.47 16.16
C ALA A 228 -3.29 -3.27 16.27
N ALA A 229 -3.55 -2.33 17.16
CA ALA A 229 -2.64 -1.22 17.42
C ALA A 229 -1.33 -1.67 18.10
N GLU A 230 -1.38 -2.70 18.93
CA GLU A 230 -0.20 -3.26 19.61
C GLU A 230 0.77 -3.98 18.65
N THR A 231 0.30 -4.45 17.49
CA THR A 231 1.12 -5.22 16.54
C THR A 231 2.32 -4.44 16.03
N SER A 232 2.16 -3.14 15.77
CA SER A 232 3.22 -2.26 15.27
C SER A 232 4.41 -2.18 16.23
N GLY A 233 4.16 -2.16 17.54
CA GLY A 233 5.22 -2.14 18.55
C GLY A 233 5.87 -3.51 18.83
N ARG A 234 5.29 -4.60 18.30
CA ARG A 234 5.78 -5.97 18.53
C ARG A 234 6.48 -6.58 17.32
N GLY A 235 6.52 -5.90 16.19
CA GLY A 235 7.13 -6.39 14.96
C GLY A 235 6.47 -7.68 14.43
N LYS A 236 5.15 -7.82 14.59
CA LYS A 236 4.39 -9.02 14.19
C LYS A 236 3.08 -8.63 13.53
N SER A 237 2.64 -9.45 12.57
CA SER A 237 1.32 -9.27 11.99
C SER A 237 0.20 -9.57 12.99
N ILE A 238 -1.02 -9.17 12.63
CA ILE A 238 -2.22 -9.56 13.39
C ILE A 238 -2.43 -11.07 13.33
N PHE A 239 -1.97 -11.75 12.29
CA PHE A 239 -2.09 -13.20 12.16
C PHE A 239 -1.21 -13.95 13.17
N ALA A 240 -0.04 -13.41 13.52
CA ALA A 240 0.84 -13.95 14.54
C ALA A 240 0.43 -13.50 15.95
N HIS A 241 -0.09 -12.28 16.10
CA HIS A 241 -0.42 -11.71 17.41
C HIS A 241 -1.79 -12.14 17.94
N ASP A 242 -2.83 -12.15 17.09
CA ASP A 242 -4.22 -12.50 17.42
C ASP A 242 -4.87 -13.30 16.29
N LYS A 243 -4.34 -14.50 16.05
CA LYS A 243 -4.71 -15.38 14.91
C LYS A 243 -6.22 -15.60 14.77
N ASN A 244 -6.94 -15.73 15.87
CA ASN A 244 -8.38 -16.01 15.89
C ASN A 244 -9.23 -14.76 16.09
N GLY A 245 -8.60 -13.58 16.15
CA GLY A 245 -9.27 -12.30 16.35
C GLY A 245 -10.07 -11.85 15.14
N LYS A 246 -11.04 -10.97 15.40
CA LYS A 246 -11.91 -10.39 14.34
C LYS A 246 -11.11 -9.64 13.27
N VAL A 247 -10.02 -8.94 13.66
CA VAL A 247 -9.17 -8.21 12.71
C VAL A 247 -8.40 -9.17 11.81
N ALA A 248 -7.86 -10.27 12.36
CA ALA A 248 -7.20 -11.28 11.55
C ALA A 248 -8.17 -11.95 10.56
N ALA A 249 -9.42 -12.21 10.98
CA ALA A 249 -10.47 -12.71 10.09
C ALA A 249 -10.80 -11.70 8.98
N ALA A 250 -10.90 -10.41 9.31
CA ALA A 250 -11.16 -9.34 8.35
C ALA A 250 -10.03 -9.22 7.30
N TYR A 251 -8.75 -9.24 7.71
CA TYR A 251 -7.65 -9.23 6.74
C TYR A 251 -7.58 -10.49 5.87
N ARG A 252 -7.95 -11.67 6.40
CA ARG A 252 -8.13 -12.87 5.55
C ARG A 252 -9.23 -12.68 4.50
N SER A 253 -10.33 -12.05 4.87
CA SER A 253 -11.42 -11.75 3.93
C SER A 253 -10.99 -10.72 2.88
N LEU A 254 -10.28 -9.65 3.27
CA LEU A 254 -9.70 -8.68 2.35
C LEU A 254 -8.74 -9.34 1.35
N THR A 255 -7.87 -10.22 1.83
CA THR A 255 -6.93 -10.97 0.98
C THR A 255 -7.69 -11.77 -0.10
N LYS A 256 -8.78 -12.43 0.27
CA LYS A 256 -9.62 -13.16 -0.70
C LYS A 256 -10.27 -12.22 -1.71
N GLU A 257 -10.82 -11.08 -1.26
CA GLU A 257 -11.40 -10.08 -2.17
C GLU A 257 -10.39 -9.53 -3.17
N VAL A 258 -9.15 -9.27 -2.74
CA VAL A 258 -8.07 -8.78 -3.62
C VAL A 258 -7.70 -9.84 -4.67
N LEU A 259 -7.54 -11.10 -4.26
CA LEU A 259 -7.26 -12.22 -5.17
C LEU A 259 -8.39 -12.45 -6.20
N GLU A 260 -9.64 -12.31 -5.78
CA GLU A 260 -10.80 -12.44 -6.68
C GLU A 260 -10.87 -11.30 -7.71
N LEU A 261 -10.53 -10.08 -7.30
CA LEU A 261 -10.45 -8.93 -8.21
C LEU A 261 -9.46 -9.18 -9.34
N GLU A 262 -8.31 -9.72 -9.01
CA GLU A 262 -7.28 -9.99 -10.00
C GLU A 262 -7.69 -11.09 -10.97
N ARG A 263 -8.24 -12.20 -10.47
CA ARG A 263 -8.76 -13.28 -11.32
C ARG A 263 -9.82 -12.78 -12.31
N LYS A 264 -10.70 -11.87 -11.88
CA LYS A 264 -11.69 -11.25 -12.78
C LYS A 264 -11.01 -10.39 -13.84
N THR A 265 -10.02 -9.59 -13.44
CA THR A 265 -9.29 -8.72 -14.38
C THR A 265 -8.51 -9.52 -15.41
N GLU A 266 -7.90 -10.64 -15.02
CA GLU A 266 -7.19 -11.55 -15.92
C GLU A 266 -8.13 -12.21 -16.94
N ARG A 267 -9.30 -12.70 -16.49
CA ARG A 267 -10.31 -13.27 -17.39
C ARG A 267 -10.75 -12.27 -18.44
N PHE A 268 -11.07 -11.04 -18.05
CA PHE A 268 -11.44 -9.99 -19.02
C PHE A 268 -10.32 -9.67 -20.01
N ARG A 269 -9.04 -9.73 -19.60
CA ARG A 269 -7.91 -9.53 -20.52
C ARG A 269 -7.77 -10.67 -21.53
N VAL A 270 -7.97 -11.90 -21.10
CA VAL A 270 -7.90 -13.08 -21.98
C VAL A 270 -9.07 -13.07 -22.98
N ASP A 271 -10.27 -12.73 -22.53
CA ASP A 271 -11.45 -12.67 -23.39
C ASP A 271 -11.38 -11.51 -24.41
N ALA A 272 -10.77 -10.38 -24.04
CA ALA A 272 -10.56 -9.23 -24.93
C ALA A 272 -9.40 -9.43 -25.94
N ALA A 273 -8.55 -10.44 -25.73
CA ALA A 273 -7.43 -10.78 -26.62
C ALA A 273 -7.78 -11.91 -27.61
N ARG A 274 -8.97 -12.50 -27.49
CA ARG A 274 -9.58 -13.46 -28.43
C ARG A 274 -10.50 -12.74 -29.39
#